data_c2baf5eca81f2a120296816dd8021035
#
_entry.id   c2baf5eca81f2a120296816dd8021035
#
_cell.length_a   1.000
_cell.length_b   1.000
_cell.length_c   1.000
_cell.angle_alpha   90.00
_cell.angle_beta   90.00
_cell.angle_gamma   90.00
#
_symmetry.space_group_name_H-M   'P 1'
#
loop_
_entity.id
_entity.type
_entity.pdbx_description
1 polymer ?
#
loop_
_entity_poly.entity_id
_entity_poly.type
_entity_poly.pdbx_seq_one_letter_code
_entity_poly.pdbx_strand_id
1 'polypeptide(L)'
;MAIYRINYFSKRKKEDDEVSDEQLGVLAGAGLGYVGSRAVRNHQVGKLVNSKNSSEVLKNKLIDEARGLGVEVKSNPGFNNSAYTGNSAWQRKVGELTKKSKGYENLPEPLKQLYGDLGKDKIHLGRGPLSDADVLSHELGHAKLSKSGRSKNIIGRASHKMMTPAKLVGGNKVSVLNGFRSGMVAAKKKAEGKEESKLNKHSAWALPAISHGVVVTAEGSASHEGLKSLKKAGANAKYLKKAKGRLGAALGSYIAGGAMAASLGIGSRELGKIVGKQVYKDKGNKRKKDRD
;
A
#
# COMPACT_ATOMS: atom_id res chain seq x y z
N MET A 1 -11.95 -24.53 12.83
CA MET A 1 -10.67 -24.03 12.29
C MET A 1 -9.58 -25.02 12.65
N ALA A 2 -9.11 -25.79 11.68
CA ALA A 2 -8.11 -26.82 11.89
C ALA A 2 -6.72 -26.20 11.89
N ILE A 3 -6.03 -26.31 13.02
CA ILE A 3 -4.61 -25.99 13.14
C ILE A 3 -3.87 -27.19 12.52
N TYR A 4 -3.41 -27.05 11.29
CA TYR A 4 -2.49 -28.03 10.71
C TYR A 4 -1.16 -27.95 11.46
N ARG A 5 -0.91 -28.98 12.32
CA ARG A 5 0.38 -29.24 12.92
C ARG A 5 1.39 -29.49 11.80
N ILE A 6 2.34 -28.60 11.64
CA ILE A 6 3.53 -28.82 10.83
C ILE A 6 4.47 -29.75 11.61
N ASN A 7 4.17 -31.04 11.59
CA ASN A 7 5.01 -32.10 12.18
C ASN A 7 5.99 -32.68 11.14
N TYR A 8 6.67 -31.81 10.37
CA TYR A 8 7.63 -32.28 9.35
C TYR A 8 9.10 -32.12 9.76
N PHE A 9 9.41 -31.71 11.00
CA PHE A 9 10.77 -31.38 11.41
C PHE A 9 11.40 -32.27 12.49
N SER A 10 10.88 -33.42 12.77
CA SER A 10 11.51 -34.30 13.79
C SER A 10 12.01 -35.60 13.20
N LYS A 11 13.11 -35.59 12.48
CA LYS A 11 14.10 -36.69 12.40
C LYS A 11 15.18 -36.39 11.33
N ARG A 12 16.03 -35.41 11.54
CA ARG A 12 17.37 -35.36 10.93
C ARG A 12 18.35 -34.74 11.91
N LYS A 13 19.52 -35.39 11.99
CA LYS A 13 20.64 -35.11 12.92
C LYS A 13 20.84 -33.62 13.21
N LYS A 14 20.76 -33.28 14.50
CA LYS A 14 21.30 -32.09 15.11
C LYS A 14 22.79 -31.97 14.73
N GLU A 15 23.21 -30.95 14.05
CA GLU A 15 24.49 -30.29 14.27
C GLU A 15 24.76 -29.03 13.46
N ASP A 16 24.05 -28.77 12.31
CA ASP A 16 24.33 -27.57 11.50
C ASP A 16 23.11 -26.81 10.96
N ASP A 17 21.89 -27.14 11.36
CA ASP A 17 20.64 -26.59 10.80
C ASP A 17 19.87 -25.68 11.78
N GLU A 18 20.46 -25.28 12.90
CA GLU A 18 19.82 -24.35 13.83
C GLU A 18 19.74 -22.95 13.20
N VAL A 19 18.51 -22.41 13.23
CA VAL A 19 18.26 -20.99 12.92
C VAL A 19 19.07 -20.18 13.93
N SER A 20 20.01 -19.35 13.47
CA SER A 20 20.87 -18.60 14.38
C SER A 20 20.05 -17.63 15.22
N ASP A 21 20.50 -17.32 16.44
CA ASP A 21 19.86 -16.33 17.31
C ASP A 21 19.70 -14.97 16.61
N GLU A 22 20.65 -14.58 15.76
CA GLU A 22 20.56 -13.39 14.94
C GLU A 22 19.35 -13.46 13.97
N GLN A 23 19.15 -14.60 13.31
CA GLN A 23 18.02 -14.80 12.40
C GLN A 23 16.69 -14.82 13.16
N LEU A 24 16.65 -15.45 14.34
CA LEU A 24 15.48 -15.42 15.22
C LEU A 24 15.18 -14.00 15.69
N GLY A 25 16.21 -13.23 16.06
CA GLY A 25 16.08 -11.82 16.44
C GLY A 25 15.50 -10.97 15.31
N VAL A 26 15.98 -11.15 14.07
CA VAL A 26 15.45 -10.43 12.91
C VAL A 26 13.99 -10.82 12.58
N LEU A 27 13.66 -12.11 12.67
CA LEU A 27 12.29 -12.58 12.47
C LEU A 27 11.33 -12.04 13.55
N ALA A 28 11.75 -12.06 14.80
CA ALA A 28 10.98 -11.49 15.91
C ALA A 28 10.79 -9.97 15.74
N GLY A 29 11.86 -9.25 15.41
CA GLY A 29 11.81 -7.81 15.14
C GLY A 29 10.90 -7.46 13.97
N ALA A 30 10.93 -8.24 12.89
CA ALA A 30 10.02 -8.07 11.75
C ALA A 30 8.57 -8.34 12.15
N GLY A 31 8.31 -9.36 12.96
CA GLY A 31 6.99 -9.66 13.51
C GLY A 31 6.44 -8.53 14.39
N LEU A 32 7.25 -8.00 15.32
CA LEU A 32 6.89 -6.86 16.16
C LEU A 32 6.65 -5.60 15.34
N GLY A 33 7.50 -5.34 14.33
CA GLY A 33 7.34 -4.22 13.41
C GLY A 33 6.02 -4.29 12.63
N TYR A 34 5.63 -5.48 12.17
CA TYR A 34 4.34 -5.70 11.52
C TYR A 34 3.16 -5.44 12.46
N VAL A 35 3.17 -6.06 13.66
CA VAL A 35 2.07 -5.93 14.64
C VAL A 35 1.94 -4.48 15.10
N GLY A 36 3.05 -3.82 15.45
CA GLY A 36 3.05 -2.41 15.86
C GLY A 36 2.52 -1.49 14.76
N SER A 37 2.99 -1.66 13.53
CA SER A 37 2.52 -0.88 12.39
C SER A 37 1.04 -1.11 12.09
N ARG A 38 0.55 -2.34 12.24
CA ARG A 38 -0.88 -2.68 12.10
C ARG A 38 -1.73 -2.00 13.18
N ALA A 39 -1.26 -1.99 14.42
CA ALA A 39 -1.96 -1.32 15.53
C ALA A 39 -2.05 0.20 15.28
N VAL A 40 -0.94 0.85 14.88
CA VAL A 40 -0.92 2.27 14.52
C VAL A 40 -1.87 2.55 13.37
N ARG A 41 -1.86 1.75 12.32
CA ARG A 41 -2.77 1.89 11.18
C ARG A 41 -4.22 1.80 11.61
N ASN A 42 -4.59 0.80 12.40
CA ASN A 42 -5.97 0.62 12.87
C ASN A 42 -6.43 1.80 13.74
N HIS A 43 -5.56 2.30 14.61
CA HIS A 43 -5.84 3.49 15.41
C HIS A 43 -6.08 4.75 14.54
N GLN A 44 -5.25 4.98 13.52
CA GLN A 44 -5.40 6.11 12.60
C GLN A 44 -6.70 6.01 11.78
N VAL A 45 -7.03 4.81 11.28
CA VAL A 45 -8.30 4.56 10.58
C VAL A 45 -9.49 4.79 11.52
N GLY A 46 -9.41 4.33 12.77
CA GLY A 46 -10.44 4.59 13.79
C GLY A 46 -10.68 6.08 14.02
N LYS A 47 -9.62 6.89 14.11
CA LYS A 47 -9.75 8.35 14.20
C LYS A 47 -10.47 8.96 13.00
N LEU A 48 -10.16 8.48 11.79
CA LEU A 48 -10.78 8.96 10.56
C LEU A 48 -12.29 8.66 10.55
N VAL A 49 -12.67 7.42 10.85
CA VAL A 49 -14.06 6.93 10.76
C VAL A 49 -14.93 7.48 11.90
N ASN A 50 -14.39 7.59 13.10
CA ASN A 50 -15.17 7.98 14.30
C ASN A 50 -15.31 9.49 14.48
N SER A 51 -14.58 10.31 13.71
CA SER A 51 -14.70 11.78 13.79
C SER A 51 -15.68 12.29 12.74
N LYS A 52 -16.77 12.96 13.16
CA LYS A 52 -17.70 13.63 12.25
C LYS A 52 -17.21 15.06 11.96
N ASN A 53 -17.24 15.46 10.71
CA ASN A 53 -16.90 16.83 10.28
C ASN A 53 -17.82 17.25 9.10
N SER A 54 -19.12 17.05 9.27
CA SER A 54 -20.10 17.29 8.21
C SER A 54 -20.37 18.78 8.02
N SER A 55 -20.43 19.22 6.77
CA SER A 55 -20.92 20.51 6.35
C SER A 55 -21.44 20.41 4.92
N GLU A 56 -22.74 20.35 4.76
CA GLU A 56 -23.37 20.25 3.44
C GLU A 56 -23.08 21.48 2.58
N VAL A 57 -23.03 22.69 3.19
CA VAL A 57 -22.68 23.91 2.46
C VAL A 57 -21.28 23.82 1.84
N LEU A 58 -20.28 23.36 2.61
CA LEU A 58 -18.92 23.18 2.08
C LEU A 58 -18.88 22.07 1.04
N LYS A 59 -19.61 20.98 1.28
CA LYS A 59 -19.68 19.85 0.36
C LYS A 59 -20.22 20.26 -0.99
N ASN A 60 -21.34 21.03 -1.04
CA ASN A 60 -21.92 21.49 -2.27
C ASN A 60 -20.96 22.41 -3.06
N LYS A 61 -20.28 23.34 -2.39
CA LYS A 61 -19.26 24.19 -3.04
C LYS A 61 -18.10 23.38 -3.62
N LEU A 62 -17.68 22.29 -2.95
CA LEU A 62 -16.64 21.40 -3.45
C LEU A 62 -17.13 20.54 -4.64
N ILE A 63 -18.41 20.15 -4.64
CA ILE A 63 -19.03 19.47 -5.80
C ILE A 63 -19.05 20.41 -7.01
N ASP A 64 -19.37 21.70 -6.81
CA ASP A 64 -19.33 22.69 -7.88
C ASP A 64 -17.90 22.92 -8.39
N GLU A 65 -16.92 22.96 -7.49
CA GLU A 65 -15.51 23.03 -7.88
C GLU A 65 -15.08 21.78 -8.68
N ALA A 66 -15.51 20.57 -8.26
CA ALA A 66 -15.26 19.33 -8.99
C ALA A 66 -15.86 19.37 -10.39
N ARG A 67 -17.13 19.82 -10.50
CA ARG A 67 -17.82 20.01 -11.78
C ARG A 67 -17.09 20.99 -12.68
N GLY A 68 -16.60 22.12 -12.15
CA GLY A 68 -15.78 23.09 -12.88
C GLY A 68 -14.43 22.53 -13.37
N LEU A 69 -13.96 21.41 -12.78
CA LEU A 69 -12.81 20.64 -13.25
C LEU A 69 -13.19 19.53 -14.25
N GLY A 70 -14.47 19.35 -14.57
CA GLY A 70 -14.95 18.22 -15.36
C GLY A 70 -14.85 16.88 -14.63
N VAL A 71 -15.05 16.90 -13.31
CA VAL A 71 -15.02 15.70 -12.43
C VAL A 71 -16.42 15.45 -11.91
N GLU A 72 -16.96 14.27 -12.19
CA GLU A 72 -18.25 13.82 -11.65
C GLU A 72 -18.08 13.35 -10.21
N VAL A 73 -18.98 13.77 -9.31
CA VAL A 73 -19.04 13.29 -7.92
C VAL A 73 -20.22 12.36 -7.77
N LYS A 74 -19.97 11.12 -7.37
CA LYS A 74 -20.99 10.10 -7.14
C LYS A 74 -21.01 9.70 -5.66
N SER A 75 -22.22 9.60 -5.10
CA SER A 75 -22.41 8.91 -3.82
C SER A 75 -22.45 7.40 -4.04
N ASN A 76 -21.65 6.66 -3.31
CA ASN A 76 -21.62 5.21 -3.36
C ASN A 76 -21.72 4.64 -1.93
N PRO A 77 -22.93 4.61 -1.33
CA PRO A 77 -23.11 4.27 0.07
C PRO A 77 -22.75 2.82 0.42
N GLY A 78 -22.64 1.95 -0.58
CA GLY A 78 -22.14 0.57 -0.42
C GLY A 78 -20.61 0.47 -0.35
N PHE A 79 -19.90 1.57 -0.58
CA PHE A 79 -18.44 1.58 -0.60
C PHE A 79 -17.86 2.04 0.75
N ASN A 80 -16.98 1.23 1.31
CA ASN A 80 -16.37 1.51 2.61
C ASN A 80 -15.12 2.42 2.51
N ASN A 81 -15.00 3.19 1.43
CA ASN A 81 -13.91 4.11 1.20
C ASN A 81 -14.38 5.22 0.24
N SER A 82 -13.57 6.27 0.07
CA SER A 82 -13.76 7.23 -1.01
C SER A 82 -12.57 7.18 -1.93
N ALA A 83 -12.76 7.45 -3.21
CA ALA A 83 -11.70 7.33 -4.19
C ALA A 83 -11.93 8.24 -5.40
N TYR A 84 -10.87 8.84 -5.90
CA TYR A 84 -10.83 9.47 -7.21
C TYR A 84 -10.35 8.45 -8.27
N THR A 85 -11.12 8.33 -9.35
CA THR A 85 -10.77 7.54 -10.54
C THR A 85 -10.34 8.49 -11.65
N GLY A 86 -9.03 8.63 -11.85
CA GLY A 86 -8.50 9.56 -12.85
C GLY A 86 -8.50 9.00 -14.27
N ASN A 87 -8.39 9.90 -15.25
CA ASN A 87 -8.34 9.55 -16.67
C ASN A 87 -6.91 9.27 -17.16
N SER A 88 -6.17 8.39 -16.48
CA SER A 88 -4.85 7.95 -16.93
C SER A 88 -4.93 6.70 -17.81
N ALA A 89 -4.00 6.58 -18.78
CA ALA A 89 -3.90 5.38 -19.62
C ALA A 89 -3.74 4.10 -18.79
N TRP A 90 -2.97 4.19 -17.70
CA TRP A 90 -2.78 3.08 -16.77
C TRP A 90 -4.08 2.67 -16.06
N GLN A 91 -4.84 3.62 -15.52
CA GLN A 91 -6.12 3.31 -14.86
C GLN A 91 -7.14 2.73 -15.85
N ARG A 92 -7.21 3.24 -17.07
CA ARG A 92 -8.01 2.62 -18.14
C ARG A 92 -7.62 1.18 -18.37
N LYS A 93 -6.30 0.90 -18.51
CA LYS A 93 -5.80 -0.46 -18.74
C LYS A 93 -6.10 -1.39 -17.58
N VAL A 94 -5.93 -0.93 -16.33
CA VAL A 94 -6.30 -1.71 -15.13
C VAL A 94 -7.80 -2.00 -15.11
N GLY A 95 -8.64 -1.00 -15.40
CA GLY A 95 -10.09 -1.19 -15.47
C GLY A 95 -10.50 -2.24 -16.52
N GLU A 96 -9.90 -2.19 -17.73
CA GLU A 96 -10.14 -3.18 -18.79
C GLU A 96 -9.72 -4.59 -18.37
N LEU A 97 -8.51 -4.74 -17.79
CA LEU A 97 -8.00 -6.03 -17.33
C LEU A 97 -8.85 -6.60 -16.19
N THR A 98 -9.29 -5.75 -15.25
CA THR A 98 -10.15 -6.18 -14.14
C THR A 98 -11.49 -6.68 -14.66
N LYS A 99 -12.12 -5.99 -15.60
CA LYS A 99 -13.41 -6.41 -16.23
C LYS A 99 -13.29 -7.75 -16.96
N LYS A 100 -12.13 -8.06 -17.54
CA LYS A 100 -11.87 -9.33 -18.24
C LYS A 100 -11.51 -10.48 -17.28
N SER A 101 -11.28 -10.20 -16.00
CA SER A 101 -10.93 -11.24 -15.03
C SER A 101 -12.15 -12.08 -14.66
N LYS A 102 -11.98 -13.40 -14.52
CA LYS A 102 -13.05 -14.34 -14.11
C LYS A 102 -13.69 -13.99 -12.76
N GLY A 103 -13.00 -13.21 -11.90
CA GLY A 103 -13.52 -12.79 -10.60
C GLY A 103 -14.34 -11.50 -10.62
N TYR A 104 -14.40 -10.79 -11.77
CA TYR A 104 -15.10 -9.50 -11.85
C TYR A 104 -16.59 -9.62 -11.53
N GLU A 105 -17.24 -10.63 -12.09
CA GLU A 105 -18.68 -10.85 -11.88
C GLU A 105 -19.04 -11.18 -10.42
N ASN A 106 -18.10 -11.70 -9.66
CA ASN A 106 -18.27 -12.03 -8.23
C ASN A 106 -17.96 -10.84 -7.30
N LEU A 107 -17.55 -9.69 -7.84
CA LEU A 107 -17.30 -8.51 -7.02
C LEU A 107 -18.62 -7.92 -6.54
N PRO A 108 -18.67 -7.37 -5.30
CA PRO A 108 -19.78 -6.54 -4.84
C PRO A 108 -20.02 -5.37 -5.81
N GLU A 109 -21.30 -5.02 -6.02
CA GLU A 109 -21.70 -3.97 -6.97
C GLU A 109 -20.94 -2.64 -6.79
N PRO A 110 -20.70 -2.13 -5.55
CA PRO A 110 -19.91 -0.92 -5.36
C PRO A 110 -18.47 -1.00 -5.92
N LEU A 111 -17.85 -2.18 -5.87
CA LEU A 111 -16.52 -2.40 -6.44
C LEU A 111 -16.57 -2.53 -7.96
N LYS A 112 -17.61 -3.17 -8.52
CA LYS A 112 -17.84 -3.20 -9.98
C LYS A 112 -17.95 -1.79 -10.53
N GLN A 113 -18.73 -0.92 -9.89
CA GLN A 113 -18.87 0.48 -10.27
C GLN A 113 -17.54 1.23 -10.23
N LEU A 114 -16.77 1.08 -9.15
CA LEU A 114 -15.45 1.71 -9.03
C LEU A 114 -14.51 1.26 -10.14
N TYR A 115 -14.38 -0.06 -10.35
CA TYR A 115 -13.53 -0.60 -11.41
C TYR A 115 -14.05 -0.25 -12.81
N GLY A 116 -15.38 -0.16 -12.98
CA GLY A 116 -16.03 0.27 -14.20
C GLY A 116 -15.76 1.72 -14.58
N ASP A 117 -15.49 2.55 -13.58
CA ASP A 117 -15.19 3.98 -13.73
C ASP A 117 -13.67 4.29 -13.72
N LEU A 118 -12.78 3.28 -13.57
CA LEU A 118 -11.35 3.50 -13.76
C LEU A 118 -11.05 4.06 -15.16
N GLY A 119 -10.30 5.14 -15.22
CA GLY A 119 -10.01 5.87 -16.45
C GLY A 119 -11.04 6.95 -16.78
N LYS A 120 -12.01 7.20 -15.92
CA LYS A 120 -12.93 8.33 -15.99
C LYS A 120 -12.66 9.28 -14.82
N ASP A 121 -12.80 10.56 -15.06
CA ASP A 121 -12.59 11.59 -14.01
C ASP A 121 -13.80 11.63 -13.06
N LYS A 122 -13.81 10.76 -12.06
CA LYS A 122 -14.90 10.65 -11.08
C LYS A 122 -14.39 10.58 -9.65
N ILE A 123 -15.16 11.11 -8.72
CA ILE A 123 -14.99 10.93 -7.28
C ILE A 123 -16.14 10.07 -6.77
N HIS A 124 -15.82 8.91 -6.19
CA HIS A 124 -16.76 8.06 -5.48
C HIS A 124 -16.69 8.36 -4.00
N LEU A 125 -17.77 8.84 -3.41
CA LEU A 125 -17.86 9.08 -1.97
C LEU A 125 -18.46 7.87 -1.28
N GLY A 126 -17.76 7.36 -0.28
CA GLY A 126 -18.20 6.27 0.57
C GLY A 126 -19.34 6.68 1.52
N ARG A 127 -19.71 5.77 2.40
CA ARG A 127 -20.81 5.98 3.37
C ARG A 127 -20.36 6.75 4.61
N GLY A 128 -21.33 7.42 5.25
CA GLY A 128 -21.15 8.06 6.55
C GLY A 128 -20.04 9.12 6.54
N PRO A 129 -19.11 9.11 7.51
CA PRO A 129 -18.03 10.09 7.59
C PRO A 129 -17.10 10.15 6.39
N LEU A 130 -17.11 9.10 5.53
CA LEU A 130 -16.35 9.06 4.28
C LEU A 130 -17.00 9.87 3.15
N SER A 131 -18.20 10.41 3.37
CA SER A 131 -18.86 11.35 2.45
C SER A 131 -18.74 12.81 2.88
N ASP A 132 -18.01 13.10 3.97
CA ASP A 132 -17.85 14.46 4.49
C ASP A 132 -17.05 15.37 3.54
N ALA A 133 -17.20 16.68 3.70
CA ALA A 133 -16.58 17.67 2.84
C ALA A 133 -15.04 17.62 2.85
N ASP A 134 -14.41 17.24 3.96
CA ASP A 134 -12.96 17.10 4.02
C ASP A 134 -12.43 15.86 3.26
N VAL A 135 -13.18 14.76 3.26
CA VAL A 135 -12.85 13.60 2.43
C VAL A 135 -13.07 13.93 0.95
N LEU A 136 -14.19 14.55 0.60
CA LEU A 136 -14.42 15.05 -0.76
C LEU A 136 -13.30 16.00 -1.21
N SER A 137 -12.87 16.90 -0.34
CA SER A 137 -11.79 17.83 -0.65
C SER A 137 -10.46 17.14 -0.93
N HIS A 138 -10.16 16.05 -0.22
CA HIS A 138 -8.98 15.21 -0.45
C HIS A 138 -9.02 14.54 -1.82
N GLU A 139 -10.16 13.93 -2.18
CA GLU A 139 -10.32 13.32 -3.51
C GLU A 139 -10.26 14.37 -4.63
N LEU A 140 -10.78 15.58 -4.38
CA LEU A 140 -10.63 16.71 -5.28
C LEU A 140 -9.16 17.15 -5.40
N GLY A 141 -8.37 17.01 -4.34
CA GLY A 141 -6.92 17.20 -4.36
C GLY A 141 -6.23 16.25 -5.34
N HIS A 142 -6.59 14.97 -5.34
CA HIS A 142 -6.13 14.00 -6.34
C HIS A 142 -6.50 14.40 -7.75
N ALA A 143 -7.74 14.85 -7.97
CA ALA A 143 -8.20 15.33 -9.26
C ALA A 143 -7.37 16.52 -9.77
N LYS A 144 -7.05 17.49 -8.89
CA LYS A 144 -6.18 18.64 -9.24
C LYS A 144 -4.76 18.24 -9.57
N LEU A 145 -4.19 17.26 -8.85
CA LEU A 145 -2.85 16.75 -9.12
C LEU A 145 -2.78 15.97 -10.44
N SER A 146 -3.87 15.29 -10.83
CA SER A 146 -3.91 14.55 -12.09
C SER A 146 -4.05 15.46 -13.31
N LYS A 147 -4.73 16.59 -13.17
CA LYS A 147 -5.02 17.52 -14.29
C LYS A 147 -3.89 18.54 -14.48
N SER A 148 -3.41 18.67 -15.72
CA SER A 148 -2.37 19.62 -16.07
C SER A 148 -2.79 21.07 -15.78
N GLY A 149 -1.88 21.87 -15.20
CA GLY A 149 -2.14 23.29 -14.92
C GLY A 149 -3.05 23.59 -13.71
N ARG A 150 -3.64 22.59 -13.06
CA ARG A 150 -4.55 22.80 -11.92
C ARG A 150 -3.86 22.81 -10.56
N SER A 151 -2.67 22.24 -10.45
CA SER A 151 -1.80 22.34 -9.27
C SER A 151 -0.39 22.78 -9.65
N LYS A 152 0.17 23.71 -8.86
CA LYS A 152 1.58 24.12 -8.96
C LYS A 152 2.53 23.15 -8.24
N ASN A 153 2.02 22.16 -7.53
CA ASN A 153 2.82 21.17 -6.80
C ASN A 153 3.41 20.14 -7.77
N ILE A 154 4.59 20.39 -8.30
CA ILE A 154 5.28 19.52 -9.27
C ILE A 154 5.56 18.14 -8.66
N ILE A 155 6.09 18.12 -7.42
CA ILE A 155 6.41 16.85 -6.72
C ILE A 155 5.14 16.04 -6.48
N GLY A 156 4.07 16.67 -6.00
CA GLY A 156 2.78 16.01 -5.79
C GLY A 156 2.20 15.44 -7.08
N ARG A 157 2.29 16.17 -8.20
CA ARG A 157 1.85 15.70 -9.52
C ARG A 157 2.65 14.50 -10.02
N ALA A 158 3.97 14.54 -9.87
CA ALA A 158 4.85 13.43 -10.23
C ALA A 158 4.54 12.18 -9.38
N SER A 159 4.47 12.34 -8.07
CA SER A 159 4.13 11.24 -7.14
C SER A 159 2.73 10.70 -7.40
N HIS A 160 1.75 11.55 -7.72
CA HIS A 160 0.39 11.12 -8.07
C HIS A 160 0.36 10.23 -9.32
N LYS A 161 1.12 10.57 -10.36
CA LYS A 161 1.25 9.72 -11.57
C LYS A 161 1.87 8.37 -11.26
N MET A 162 2.82 8.32 -10.33
CA MET A 162 3.52 7.10 -9.92
C MET A 162 2.79 6.31 -8.82
N MET A 163 1.72 6.85 -8.24
CA MET A 163 1.05 6.25 -7.07
C MET A 163 0.51 4.85 -7.36
N THR A 164 -0.16 4.65 -8.49
CA THR A 164 -0.75 3.34 -8.82
C THR A 164 0.31 2.26 -9.02
N PRO A 165 1.35 2.43 -9.86
CA PRO A 165 2.44 1.46 -9.93
C PRO A 165 3.16 1.29 -8.59
N ALA A 166 3.35 2.34 -7.81
CA ALA A 166 3.95 2.25 -6.49
C ALA A 166 3.10 1.38 -5.53
N LYS A 167 1.77 1.56 -5.49
CA LYS A 167 0.86 0.70 -4.70
C LYS A 167 0.95 -0.78 -5.10
N LEU A 168 1.14 -1.08 -6.39
CA LEU A 168 1.30 -2.46 -6.85
C LEU A 168 2.63 -3.06 -6.40
N VAL A 169 3.73 -2.34 -6.61
CA VAL A 169 5.08 -2.82 -6.29
C VAL A 169 5.34 -2.86 -4.78
N GLY A 170 4.82 -1.90 -4.03
CA GLY A 170 4.99 -1.81 -2.57
C GLY A 170 3.98 -2.61 -1.74
N GLY A 171 3.05 -3.32 -2.37
CA GLY A 171 2.02 -4.06 -1.64
C GLY A 171 2.58 -5.23 -0.82
N ASN A 172 1.89 -5.59 0.28
CA ASN A 172 2.34 -6.63 1.21
C ASN A 172 2.69 -7.96 0.53
N LYS A 173 1.87 -8.42 -0.43
CA LYS A 173 2.12 -9.67 -1.16
C LYS A 173 3.41 -9.62 -1.97
N VAL A 174 3.68 -8.51 -2.66
CA VAL A 174 4.89 -8.31 -3.44
C VAL A 174 6.10 -8.19 -2.51
N SER A 175 5.97 -7.51 -1.37
CA SER A 175 7.03 -7.41 -0.35
C SER A 175 7.43 -8.79 0.19
N VAL A 176 6.46 -9.65 0.49
CA VAL A 176 6.70 -11.03 0.92
C VAL A 176 7.44 -11.83 -0.17
N LEU A 177 6.93 -11.82 -1.40
CA LEU A 177 7.53 -12.56 -2.50
C LEU A 177 8.95 -12.07 -2.82
N ASN A 178 9.15 -10.77 -2.88
CA ASN A 178 10.45 -10.17 -3.14
C ASN A 178 11.45 -10.45 -2.02
N GLY A 179 11.01 -10.36 -0.76
CA GLY A 179 11.81 -10.71 0.40
C GLY A 179 12.26 -12.17 0.34
N PHE A 180 11.31 -13.10 0.18
CA PHE A 180 11.61 -14.52 0.10
C PHE A 180 12.59 -14.85 -1.04
N ARG A 181 12.34 -14.34 -2.26
CA ARG A 181 13.25 -14.48 -3.41
C ARG A 181 14.65 -13.94 -3.09
N SER A 182 14.74 -12.77 -2.49
CA SER A 182 16.01 -12.15 -2.10
C SER A 182 16.77 -13.04 -1.12
N GLY A 183 16.08 -13.65 -0.15
CA GLY A 183 16.67 -14.60 0.80
C GLY A 183 17.18 -15.87 0.12
N MET A 184 16.41 -16.44 -0.81
CA MET A 184 16.82 -17.61 -1.60
C MET A 184 18.10 -17.32 -2.43
N VAL A 185 18.17 -16.13 -3.08
CA VAL A 185 19.35 -15.69 -3.84
C VAL A 185 20.56 -15.55 -2.92
N ALA A 186 20.40 -14.96 -1.72
CA ALA A 186 21.47 -14.84 -0.75
C ALA A 186 22.02 -16.22 -0.33
N ALA A 187 21.14 -17.18 -0.01
CA ALA A 187 21.53 -18.54 0.34
C ALA A 187 22.25 -19.26 -0.80
N LYS A 188 21.78 -19.12 -2.04
CA LYS A 188 22.44 -19.66 -3.23
C LYS A 188 23.86 -19.10 -3.39
N LYS A 189 24.00 -17.76 -3.32
CA LYS A 189 25.32 -17.11 -3.45
C LYS A 189 26.29 -17.59 -2.37
N LYS A 190 25.81 -17.70 -1.13
CA LYS A 190 26.62 -18.23 -0.02
C LYS A 190 27.07 -19.68 -0.30
N ALA A 191 26.18 -20.54 -0.81
CA ALA A 191 26.52 -21.92 -1.16
C ALA A 191 27.51 -22.02 -2.32
N GLU A 192 27.56 -21.02 -3.22
CA GLU A 192 28.51 -20.90 -4.32
C GLU A 192 29.83 -20.20 -3.90
N GLY A 193 30.00 -19.81 -2.63
CA GLY A 193 31.16 -19.03 -2.16
C GLY A 193 31.22 -17.61 -2.74
N LYS A 194 30.09 -17.06 -3.19
CA LYS A 194 30.00 -15.74 -3.84
C LYS A 194 29.35 -14.73 -2.91
N GLU A 195 29.79 -13.48 -3.00
CA GLU A 195 29.14 -12.39 -2.28
C GLU A 195 27.76 -12.05 -2.83
N GLU A 196 26.87 -11.67 -1.94
CA GLU A 196 25.55 -11.13 -2.29
C GLU A 196 25.70 -9.68 -2.76
N SER A 197 25.01 -9.31 -3.85
CA SER A 197 24.98 -7.93 -4.31
C SER A 197 24.28 -7.02 -3.30
N LYS A 198 24.75 -5.77 -3.16
CA LYS A 198 24.14 -4.74 -2.31
C LYS A 198 22.65 -4.54 -2.66
N LEU A 199 22.32 -4.55 -3.94
CA LEU A 199 20.93 -4.41 -4.39
C LEU A 199 20.04 -5.53 -3.84
N ASN A 200 20.49 -6.80 -3.92
CA ASN A 200 19.71 -7.92 -3.39
C ASN A 200 19.59 -7.83 -1.86
N LYS A 201 20.68 -7.47 -1.17
CA LYS A 201 20.72 -7.32 0.31
C LYS A 201 19.64 -6.34 0.81
N HIS A 202 19.41 -5.24 0.11
CA HIS A 202 18.50 -4.18 0.54
C HIS A 202 17.11 -4.24 -0.10
N SER A 203 16.91 -5.02 -1.17
CA SER A 203 15.66 -5.06 -1.94
C SER A 203 14.43 -5.40 -1.10
N ALA A 204 14.59 -6.22 -0.07
CA ALA A 204 13.50 -6.68 0.79
C ALA A 204 12.76 -5.55 1.51
N TRP A 205 13.47 -4.48 1.90
CA TRP A 205 12.90 -3.34 2.62
C TRP A 205 12.90 -2.05 1.80
N ALA A 206 13.92 -1.84 0.96
CA ALA A 206 14.06 -0.58 0.22
C ALA A 206 12.95 -0.40 -0.81
N LEU A 207 12.58 -1.46 -1.54
CA LEU A 207 11.53 -1.39 -2.54
C LEU A 207 10.16 -1.03 -1.94
N PRO A 208 9.67 -1.69 -0.86
CA PRO A 208 8.48 -1.24 -0.15
C PRO A 208 8.58 0.20 0.38
N ALA A 209 9.72 0.58 0.98
CA ALA A 209 9.90 1.91 1.55
C ALA A 209 9.82 3.01 0.48
N ILE A 210 10.52 2.86 -0.65
CA ILE A 210 10.47 3.81 -1.77
C ILE A 210 9.05 3.90 -2.34
N SER A 211 8.41 2.76 -2.59
CA SER A 211 7.06 2.71 -3.13
C SER A 211 6.05 3.40 -2.21
N HIS A 212 6.13 3.17 -0.92
CA HIS A 212 5.26 3.85 0.04
C HIS A 212 5.61 5.33 0.21
N GLY A 213 6.87 5.72 0.08
CA GLY A 213 7.28 7.12 0.02
C GLY A 213 6.57 7.88 -1.10
N VAL A 214 6.48 7.28 -2.29
CA VAL A 214 5.71 7.84 -3.41
C VAL A 214 4.23 7.98 -3.06
N VAL A 215 3.63 6.95 -2.47
CA VAL A 215 2.22 6.98 -2.05
C VAL A 215 1.98 8.07 -1.01
N VAL A 216 2.78 8.11 0.06
CA VAL A 216 2.67 9.11 1.14
C VAL A 216 2.80 10.53 0.60
N THR A 217 3.73 10.77 -0.34
CA THR A 217 3.90 12.07 -0.99
C THR A 217 2.68 12.46 -1.83
N ALA A 218 2.11 11.53 -2.59
CA ALA A 218 0.90 11.76 -3.39
C ALA A 218 -0.32 12.07 -2.50
N GLU A 219 -0.55 11.27 -1.47
CA GLU A 219 -1.67 11.41 -0.52
C GLU A 219 -1.54 12.70 0.31
N GLY A 220 -0.32 13.02 0.77
CA GLY A 220 -0.04 14.28 1.48
C GLY A 220 -0.27 15.49 0.60
N SER A 221 0.16 15.43 -0.66
CA SER A 221 -0.07 16.49 -1.65
C SER A 221 -1.55 16.67 -1.98
N ALA A 222 -2.30 15.58 -2.12
CA ALA A 222 -3.75 15.63 -2.32
C ALA A 222 -4.46 16.26 -1.12
N SER A 223 -4.08 15.86 0.11
CA SER A 223 -4.59 16.48 1.34
C SER A 223 -4.30 17.98 1.41
N HIS A 224 -3.11 18.41 1.00
CA HIS A 224 -2.74 19.82 0.95
C HIS A 224 -3.59 20.61 -0.05
N GLU A 225 -3.75 20.11 -1.28
CA GLU A 225 -4.64 20.73 -2.28
C GLU A 225 -6.11 20.72 -1.84
N GLY A 226 -6.55 19.66 -1.17
CA GLY A 226 -7.88 19.56 -0.58
C GLY A 226 -8.13 20.62 0.50
N LEU A 227 -7.18 20.83 1.41
CA LEU A 227 -7.28 21.89 2.42
C LEU A 227 -7.35 23.29 1.81
N LYS A 228 -6.64 23.55 0.69
CA LYS A 228 -6.80 24.80 -0.08
C LYS A 228 -8.20 24.95 -0.63
N SER A 229 -8.79 23.88 -1.16
CA SER A 229 -10.17 23.88 -1.66
C SER A 229 -11.17 24.17 -0.55
N LEU A 230 -11.03 23.55 0.62
CA LEU A 230 -11.86 23.84 1.79
C LEU A 230 -11.77 25.30 2.23
N LYS A 231 -10.54 25.85 2.30
CA LYS A 231 -10.34 27.27 2.61
C LYS A 231 -11.03 28.18 1.59
N LYS A 232 -10.89 27.89 0.30
CA LYS A 232 -11.55 28.64 -0.79
C LYS A 232 -13.09 28.52 -0.72
N ALA A 233 -13.61 27.35 -0.32
CA ALA A 233 -15.04 27.14 -0.11
C ALA A 233 -15.62 27.91 1.09
N GLY A 234 -14.76 28.52 1.93
CA GLY A 234 -15.16 29.31 3.09
C GLY A 234 -15.19 28.52 4.41
N ALA A 235 -14.42 27.43 4.49
CA ALA A 235 -14.28 26.69 5.75
C ALA A 235 -13.62 27.58 6.82
N ASN A 236 -14.20 27.65 8.01
CA ASN A 236 -13.65 28.41 9.13
C ASN A 236 -12.44 27.66 9.75
N ALA A 237 -11.69 28.38 10.61
CA ALA A 237 -10.48 27.87 11.22
C ALA A 237 -10.71 26.58 12.04
N LYS A 238 -11.84 26.47 12.76
CA LYS A 238 -12.21 25.30 13.56
C LYS A 238 -12.42 24.07 12.65
N TYR A 239 -13.14 24.25 11.53
CA TYR A 239 -13.36 23.20 10.53
C TYR A 239 -12.04 22.76 9.91
N LEU A 240 -11.20 23.70 9.45
CA LEU A 240 -9.90 23.41 8.86
C LEU A 240 -8.96 22.68 9.81
N LYS A 241 -8.91 23.05 11.10
CA LYS A 241 -8.14 22.34 12.12
C LYS A 241 -8.57 20.87 12.22
N LYS A 242 -9.89 20.62 12.26
CA LYS A 242 -10.46 19.28 12.36
C LYS A 242 -10.20 18.46 11.09
N ALA A 243 -10.42 19.07 9.91
CA ALA A 243 -10.12 18.45 8.61
C ALA A 243 -8.63 18.07 8.50
N LYS A 244 -7.72 18.96 8.89
CA LYS A 244 -6.27 18.68 8.93
C LYS A 244 -5.94 17.50 9.85
N GLY A 245 -6.58 17.38 11.00
CA GLY A 245 -6.40 16.25 11.92
C GLY A 245 -6.85 14.92 11.30
N ARG A 246 -8.02 14.91 10.64
CA ARG A 246 -8.55 13.71 9.95
C ARG A 246 -7.68 13.28 8.77
N LEU A 247 -7.31 14.21 7.89
CA LEU A 247 -6.44 13.93 6.75
C LEU A 247 -5.03 13.52 7.19
N GLY A 248 -4.52 14.10 8.29
CA GLY A 248 -3.27 13.66 8.92
C GLY A 248 -3.34 12.23 9.47
N ALA A 249 -4.48 11.84 10.06
CA ALA A 249 -4.70 10.47 10.51
C ALA A 249 -4.74 9.48 9.31
N ALA A 250 -5.41 9.86 8.22
CA ALA A 250 -5.40 9.07 6.99
C ALA A 250 -3.96 8.90 6.45
N LEU A 251 -3.18 9.98 6.37
CA LEU A 251 -1.78 9.93 5.94
C LEU A 251 -0.93 9.03 6.85
N GLY A 252 -1.11 9.11 8.17
CA GLY A 252 -0.47 8.22 9.15
C GLY A 252 -0.75 6.75 8.89
N SER A 253 -1.94 6.40 8.39
CA SER A 253 -2.28 5.01 8.02
C SER A 253 -1.48 4.50 6.82
N TYR A 254 -1.15 5.34 5.86
CA TYR A 254 -0.27 4.99 4.73
C TYR A 254 1.18 4.79 5.16
N ILE A 255 1.69 5.65 6.07
CA ILE A 255 3.04 5.50 6.63
C ILE A 255 3.15 4.16 7.39
N ALA A 256 2.17 3.85 8.24
CA ALA A 256 2.13 2.58 8.96
C ALA A 256 2.02 1.38 8.01
N GLY A 257 1.25 1.51 6.90
CA GLY A 257 1.18 0.51 5.85
C GLY A 257 2.54 0.23 5.19
N GLY A 258 3.34 1.25 4.98
CA GLY A 258 4.70 1.14 4.45
C GLY A 258 5.65 0.41 5.39
N ALA A 259 5.62 0.76 6.67
CA ALA A 259 6.41 0.08 7.71
C ALA A 259 6.03 -1.41 7.81
N MET A 260 4.74 -1.72 7.73
CA MET A 260 4.23 -3.09 7.73
C MET A 260 4.75 -3.89 6.51
N ALA A 261 4.71 -3.31 5.32
CA ALA A 261 5.20 -3.96 4.10
C ALA A 261 6.72 -4.20 4.15
N ALA A 262 7.50 -3.24 4.67
CA ALA A 262 8.94 -3.39 4.86
C ALA A 262 9.27 -4.51 5.88
N SER A 263 8.56 -4.57 7.00
CA SER A 263 8.71 -5.63 8.01
C SER A 263 8.42 -7.02 7.44
N LEU A 264 7.36 -7.16 6.63
CA LEU A 264 7.04 -8.40 5.93
C LEU A 264 8.14 -8.79 4.94
N GLY A 265 8.71 -7.84 4.21
CA GLY A 265 9.82 -8.07 3.29
C GLY A 265 11.06 -8.60 4.02
N ILE A 266 11.44 -7.98 5.14
CA ILE A 266 12.59 -8.40 5.96
C ILE A 266 12.38 -9.82 6.51
N GLY A 267 11.23 -10.08 7.17
CA GLY A 267 10.92 -11.39 7.72
C GLY A 267 10.91 -12.50 6.66
N SER A 268 10.30 -12.23 5.51
CA SER A 268 10.25 -13.18 4.39
C SER A 268 11.64 -13.45 3.80
N ARG A 269 12.55 -12.45 3.82
CA ARG A 269 13.93 -12.63 3.38
C ARG A 269 14.68 -13.62 4.29
N GLU A 270 14.52 -13.50 5.59
CA GLU A 270 15.16 -14.45 6.51
C GLU A 270 14.61 -15.88 6.36
N LEU A 271 13.28 -16.01 6.17
CA LEU A 271 12.69 -17.30 5.82
C LEU A 271 13.24 -17.87 4.50
N GLY A 272 13.40 -17.02 3.48
CA GLY A 272 14.01 -17.42 2.21
C GLY A 272 15.47 -17.88 2.35
N LYS A 273 16.25 -17.26 3.25
CA LYS A 273 17.62 -17.71 3.56
C LYS A 273 17.63 -19.09 4.22
N ILE A 274 16.72 -19.32 5.19
CA ILE A 274 16.62 -20.62 5.91
C ILE A 274 16.27 -21.72 4.91
N VAL A 275 15.21 -21.55 4.14
CA VAL A 275 14.78 -22.53 3.12
C VAL A 275 15.86 -22.73 2.06
N GLY A 276 16.49 -21.66 1.60
CA GLY A 276 17.55 -21.70 0.61
C GLY A 276 18.79 -22.46 1.09
N LYS A 277 19.19 -22.31 2.36
CA LYS A 277 20.30 -23.11 2.92
C LYS A 277 20.03 -24.62 2.78
N GLN A 278 18.82 -25.07 3.13
CA GLN A 278 18.45 -26.50 3.00
C GLN A 278 18.48 -26.96 1.55
N VAL A 279 17.84 -26.21 0.64
CA VAL A 279 17.76 -26.55 -0.80
C VAL A 279 19.13 -26.62 -1.46
N TYR A 280 20.05 -25.73 -1.15
CA TYR A 280 21.37 -25.67 -1.82
C TYR A 280 22.40 -26.57 -1.15
N LYS A 281 22.27 -26.90 0.15
CA LYS A 281 23.09 -27.93 0.83
C LYS A 281 22.89 -29.30 0.19
N ASP A 282 21.62 -29.68 -0.04
CA ASP A 282 21.29 -30.98 -0.66
C ASP A 282 21.81 -31.10 -2.10
N LYS A 283 21.78 -29.99 -2.87
CA LYS A 283 22.36 -29.97 -4.23
C LYS A 283 23.88 -30.09 -4.25
N GLY A 284 24.57 -29.50 -3.25
CA GLY A 284 26.01 -29.59 -3.09
C GLY A 284 26.46 -31.03 -2.78
N ASN A 285 25.72 -31.71 -1.91
CA ASN A 285 26.01 -33.11 -1.53
C ASN A 285 25.74 -34.10 -2.67
N LYS A 286 24.71 -33.90 -3.51
CA LYS A 286 24.47 -34.72 -4.71
C LYS A 286 25.61 -34.58 -5.71
N ARG A 287 26.07 -33.37 -6.00
CA ARG A 287 27.18 -33.14 -6.95
C ARG A 287 28.51 -33.74 -6.52
N LYS A 288 28.75 -33.88 -5.19
CA LYS A 288 29.92 -34.61 -4.70
C LYS A 288 29.79 -36.11 -4.88
N LYS A 289 28.61 -36.70 -4.59
CA LYS A 289 28.35 -38.13 -4.81
C LYS A 289 28.41 -38.56 -6.26
N ASP A 290 28.10 -37.67 -7.21
CA ASP A 290 28.15 -37.97 -8.64
C ASP A 290 29.57 -37.83 -9.25
N ARG A 291 30.57 -37.40 -8.43
CA ARG A 291 31.98 -37.26 -8.83
C ARG A 291 32.94 -38.30 -8.23
N ASP A 292 32.48 -38.93 -7.17
CA ASP A 292 33.17 -40.03 -6.50
C ASP A 292 32.61 -41.38 -6.99
#